data_510977c9a8e18e85db6acb4271b2528c
#
_entry.id   510977c9a8e18e85db6acb4271b2528c
#
_cell.length_a   1.000
_cell.length_b   1.000
_cell.length_c   1.000
_cell.angle_alpha   90.00
_cell.angle_beta   90.00
_cell.angle_gamma   90.00
#
_symmetry.space_group_name_H-M   'P 1'
#
loop_
_entity.id
_entity.type
_entity.pdbx_description
1 polymer ?
#
loop_
_entity_poly.entity_id
_entity_poly.type
_entity_poly.pdbx_seq_one_letter_code
_entity_poly.pdbx_strand_id
1 'polypeptide(L)'
;SNLTVATKNSIVQSLKQYSVASVRPEIIDPETTFIRLSTDFKYDSDKTTKDVSTLRTNIRNAIIEYNQDNLLNFTGVFRHSKITEAINNADSSILSNITTVKLFKTITPTLNSALKYTSSFNNAFYNPHSGHNASGGGVISSTGFKINNDSSTNEHFLDDDGAGNLRVYYLSGTTRIYTSSSFGTVNYSTGQIVL
;
A
#
# COMPACT_ATOMS: atom_id res chain seq x y z
N SER A 1 -7.63 1.46 -14.22
CA SER A 1 -6.72 0.64 -15.06
C SER A 1 -5.84 1.58 -15.87
N ASN A 2 -4.54 1.31 -15.90
CA ASN A 2 -3.61 2.11 -16.69
C ASN A 2 -3.88 1.93 -18.19
N LEU A 3 -3.65 2.99 -18.96
CA LEU A 3 -3.76 2.93 -20.42
C LEU A 3 -2.68 2.01 -20.99
N THR A 4 -3.01 1.28 -22.05
CA THR A 4 -2.02 0.49 -22.78
C THR A 4 -0.99 1.41 -23.45
N VAL A 5 0.22 0.90 -23.69
CA VAL A 5 1.28 1.63 -24.42
C VAL A 5 0.79 2.10 -25.81
N ALA A 6 0.02 1.25 -26.51
CA ALA A 6 -0.54 1.60 -27.81
C ALA A 6 -1.52 2.79 -27.72
N THR A 7 -2.43 2.77 -26.72
CA THR A 7 -3.37 3.87 -26.48
C THR A 7 -2.66 5.16 -26.11
N LYS A 8 -1.63 5.12 -25.24
CA LYS A 8 -0.81 6.29 -24.88
C LYS A 8 -0.14 6.88 -26.11
N ASN A 9 0.49 6.05 -26.94
CA ASN A 9 1.15 6.50 -28.17
C ASN A 9 0.16 7.14 -29.14
N SER A 10 -1.04 6.58 -29.29
CA SER A 10 -2.10 7.16 -30.15
C SER A 10 -2.51 8.54 -29.65
N ILE A 11 -2.73 8.72 -28.35
CA ILE A 11 -3.08 10.01 -27.74
C ILE A 11 -1.93 11.02 -27.93
N VAL A 12 -0.70 10.61 -27.66
CA VAL A 12 0.50 11.47 -27.85
C VAL A 12 0.63 11.92 -29.31
N GLN A 13 0.40 11.01 -30.27
CA GLN A 13 0.43 11.39 -31.70
C GLN A 13 -0.67 12.40 -32.04
N SER A 14 -1.88 12.21 -31.54
CA SER A 14 -2.97 13.18 -31.73
C SER A 14 -2.66 14.54 -31.11
N LEU A 15 -2.08 14.57 -29.91
CA LEU A 15 -1.68 15.81 -29.22
C LEU A 15 -0.56 16.55 -29.93
N LYS A 16 0.38 15.83 -30.58
CA LYS A 16 1.47 16.45 -31.35
C LYS A 16 0.98 17.35 -32.49
N GLN A 17 -0.17 17.07 -33.07
CA GLN A 17 -0.75 17.88 -34.13
C GLN A 17 -1.17 19.29 -33.66
N TYR A 18 -1.39 19.44 -32.35
CA TYR A 18 -1.80 20.71 -31.72
C TYR A 18 -0.69 21.34 -30.88
N SER A 19 0.46 20.68 -30.75
CA SER A 19 1.56 21.20 -29.94
C SER A 19 2.46 22.15 -30.73
N VAL A 20 2.93 23.21 -30.08
CA VAL A 20 3.96 24.09 -30.62
C VAL A 20 5.29 23.33 -30.69
N ALA A 21 6.15 23.69 -31.65
CA ALA A 21 7.37 22.93 -31.99
C ALA A 21 8.32 22.56 -30.82
N SER A 22 8.25 23.28 -29.70
CA SER A 22 9.06 23.05 -28.50
C SER A 22 8.35 22.23 -27.41
N VAL A 23 7.05 21.93 -27.54
CA VAL A 23 6.26 21.21 -26.55
C VAL A 23 6.15 19.72 -26.93
N ARG A 24 6.62 18.83 -26.06
CA ARG A 24 6.47 17.38 -26.22
C ARG A 24 5.45 16.86 -25.22
N PRO A 25 4.25 16.46 -25.67
CA PRO A 25 3.28 15.85 -24.78
C PRO A 25 3.77 14.46 -24.32
N GLU A 26 3.65 14.18 -23.04
CA GLU A 26 3.96 12.89 -22.43
C GLU A 26 2.80 12.45 -21.55
N ILE A 27 2.48 11.16 -21.58
CA ILE A 27 1.47 10.55 -20.71
C ILE A 27 2.19 9.69 -19.67
N ILE A 28 2.13 10.15 -18.44
CA ILE A 28 2.71 9.45 -17.29
C ILE A 28 1.61 8.73 -16.54
N ASP A 29 1.83 7.46 -16.17
CA ASP A 29 0.93 6.73 -15.31
C ASP A 29 0.99 7.30 -13.89
N PRO A 30 -0.17 7.46 -13.22
CA PRO A 30 -0.18 7.88 -11.84
C PRO A 30 0.46 6.81 -10.96
N GLU A 31 1.27 7.23 -10.02
CA GLU A 31 1.79 6.35 -8.99
C GLU A 31 0.68 6.01 -8.00
N THR A 32 0.19 4.77 -8.05
CA THR A 32 -0.95 4.33 -7.24
C THR A 32 -0.49 3.73 -5.92
N THR A 33 -1.04 4.23 -4.82
CA THR A 33 -0.93 3.61 -3.49
C THR A 33 -2.22 2.85 -3.20
N PHE A 34 -2.11 1.58 -2.87
CA PHE A 34 -3.25 0.74 -2.51
C PHE A 34 -3.46 0.75 -1.00
N ILE A 35 -4.72 0.64 -0.60
CA ILE A 35 -5.14 0.61 0.80
C ILE A 35 -5.72 -0.77 1.10
N ARG A 36 -5.21 -1.41 2.14
CA ARG A 36 -5.78 -2.65 2.68
C ARG A 36 -6.44 -2.34 4.01
N LEU A 37 -7.70 -2.71 4.13
CA LEU A 37 -8.47 -2.57 5.36
C LEU A 37 -8.68 -3.95 6.00
N SER A 38 -8.55 -4.01 7.33
CA SER A 38 -8.98 -5.13 8.15
C SER A 38 -9.92 -4.56 9.20
N THR A 39 -11.18 -5.02 9.19
CA THR A 39 -12.25 -4.45 10.01
C THR A 39 -12.93 -5.54 10.82
N ASP A 40 -12.96 -5.36 12.13
CA ASP A 40 -13.82 -6.07 13.06
C ASP A 40 -14.97 -5.16 13.45
N PHE A 41 -16.20 -5.67 13.45
CA PHE A 41 -17.38 -4.89 13.81
C PHE A 41 -18.26 -5.59 14.84
N LYS A 42 -18.94 -4.80 15.65
CA LYS A 42 -19.98 -5.24 16.58
C LYS A 42 -21.33 -4.80 16.09
N TYR A 43 -22.33 -5.63 16.20
CA TYR A 43 -23.70 -5.34 15.83
C TYR A 43 -24.69 -5.79 16.90
N ASP A 44 -25.86 -5.20 16.90
CA ASP A 44 -26.98 -5.51 17.76
C ASP A 44 -27.91 -6.50 17.05
N SER A 45 -27.96 -7.74 17.54
CA SER A 45 -28.79 -8.81 16.96
C SER A 45 -30.29 -8.53 17.11
N ASP A 46 -30.69 -7.71 18.08
CA ASP A 46 -32.10 -7.41 18.34
C ASP A 46 -32.64 -6.33 17.38
N LYS A 47 -31.73 -5.60 16.72
CA LYS A 47 -32.06 -4.56 15.73
C LYS A 47 -32.03 -5.04 14.28
N THR A 48 -31.69 -6.29 14.03
CA THR A 48 -31.60 -6.80 12.66
C THR A 48 -32.01 -8.27 12.58
N THR A 49 -32.65 -8.62 11.48
CA THR A 49 -32.91 -10.02 11.09
C THR A 49 -31.88 -10.52 10.07
N LYS A 50 -30.93 -9.65 9.70
CA LYS A 50 -29.89 -9.98 8.73
C LYS A 50 -28.82 -10.85 9.38
N ASP A 51 -28.34 -11.81 8.62
CA ASP A 51 -27.20 -12.62 9.04
C ASP A 51 -25.86 -11.85 8.92
N VAL A 52 -24.82 -12.36 9.55
CA VAL A 52 -23.48 -11.75 9.56
C VAL A 52 -22.91 -11.62 8.15
N SER A 53 -23.24 -12.53 7.24
CA SER A 53 -22.73 -12.49 5.85
C SER A 53 -23.33 -11.32 5.08
N THR A 54 -24.61 -11.05 5.30
CA THR A 54 -25.29 -9.88 4.74
C THR A 54 -24.71 -8.58 5.29
N LEU A 55 -24.47 -8.48 6.60
CA LEU A 55 -23.84 -7.31 7.20
C LEU A 55 -22.42 -7.06 6.66
N ARG A 56 -21.62 -8.13 6.48
CA ARG A 56 -20.30 -8.03 5.83
C ARG A 56 -20.41 -7.54 4.38
N THR A 57 -21.43 -7.96 3.67
CA THR A 57 -21.68 -7.49 2.29
C THR A 57 -22.04 -6.01 2.28
N ASN A 58 -22.90 -5.56 3.19
CA ASN A 58 -23.26 -4.14 3.32
C ASN A 58 -22.02 -3.28 3.63
N ILE A 59 -21.18 -3.71 4.58
CA ILE A 59 -19.90 -3.04 4.90
C ILE A 59 -18.99 -2.98 3.68
N ARG A 60 -18.84 -4.09 2.95
CA ARG A 60 -18.02 -4.13 1.73
C ARG A 60 -18.52 -3.13 0.68
N ASN A 61 -19.83 -3.07 0.48
CA ASN A 61 -20.44 -2.13 -0.47
C ASN A 61 -20.19 -0.67 -0.05
N ALA A 62 -20.35 -0.36 1.24
CA ALA A 62 -20.06 0.98 1.77
C ALA A 62 -18.58 1.37 1.59
N ILE A 63 -17.65 0.43 1.74
CA ILE A 63 -16.21 0.66 1.46
C ILE A 63 -15.97 0.90 -0.04
N ILE A 64 -16.64 0.15 -0.92
CA ILE A 64 -16.53 0.33 -2.38
C ILE A 64 -17.07 1.71 -2.78
N GLU A 65 -18.23 2.11 -2.26
CA GLU A 65 -18.84 3.41 -2.52
C GLU A 65 -17.92 4.55 -2.03
N TYR A 66 -17.41 4.44 -0.80
CA TYR A 66 -16.43 5.40 -0.28
C TYR A 66 -15.20 5.54 -1.18
N ASN A 67 -14.67 4.42 -1.69
CA ASN A 67 -13.54 4.43 -2.61
C ASN A 67 -13.89 5.14 -3.92
N GLN A 68 -15.05 4.87 -4.50
CA GLN A 68 -15.50 5.48 -5.75
C GLN A 68 -15.66 7.00 -5.61
N ASP A 69 -16.27 7.44 -4.52
CA ASP A 69 -16.61 8.84 -4.32
C ASP A 69 -15.43 9.70 -3.86
N ASN A 70 -14.49 9.12 -3.10
CA ASN A 70 -13.46 9.88 -2.41
C ASN A 70 -12.03 9.60 -2.86
N LEU A 71 -11.73 8.43 -3.45
CA LEU A 71 -10.35 8.01 -3.69
C LEU A 71 -10.00 7.83 -5.17
N LEU A 72 -10.97 7.58 -6.05
CA LEU A 72 -10.72 7.37 -7.49
C LEU A 72 -10.55 8.67 -8.29
N ASN A 73 -10.01 9.71 -7.67
CA ASN A 73 -9.70 10.97 -8.31
C ASN A 73 -8.29 11.45 -7.91
N PHE A 74 -7.69 12.36 -8.67
CA PHE A 74 -6.34 12.87 -8.41
C PHE A 74 -6.22 13.66 -7.12
N THR A 75 -7.31 14.15 -6.57
CA THR A 75 -7.36 14.93 -5.32
C THR A 75 -7.88 14.09 -4.15
N GLY A 76 -8.09 12.80 -4.36
CA GLY A 76 -8.62 11.89 -3.35
C GLY A 76 -7.71 11.80 -2.12
N VAL A 77 -8.30 12.02 -0.95
CA VAL A 77 -7.59 11.94 0.33
C VAL A 77 -8.27 10.89 1.21
N PHE A 78 -7.51 9.85 1.56
CA PHE A 78 -7.98 8.86 2.51
C PHE A 78 -8.03 9.47 3.92
N ARG A 79 -9.18 9.32 4.59
CA ARG A 79 -9.37 9.72 5.98
C ARG A 79 -9.93 8.56 6.77
N HIS A 80 -9.17 8.09 7.76
CA HIS A 80 -9.56 6.96 8.62
C HIS A 80 -10.94 7.18 9.28
N SER A 81 -11.21 8.38 9.80
CA SER A 81 -12.51 8.70 10.42
C SER A 81 -13.69 8.57 9.45
N LYS A 82 -13.49 8.93 8.18
CA LYS A 82 -14.56 8.84 7.18
C LYS A 82 -14.86 7.40 6.76
N ILE A 83 -13.85 6.56 6.62
CA ILE A 83 -14.09 5.14 6.30
C ILE A 83 -14.72 4.41 7.49
N THR A 84 -14.33 4.71 8.73
CA THR A 84 -14.96 4.12 9.93
C THR A 84 -16.41 4.58 10.08
N GLU A 85 -16.71 5.83 9.74
CA GLU A 85 -18.08 6.36 9.68
C GLU A 85 -18.91 5.63 8.61
N ALA A 86 -18.38 5.46 7.39
CA ALA A 86 -19.05 4.74 6.32
C ALA A 86 -19.35 3.28 6.70
N ILE A 87 -18.43 2.61 7.40
CA ILE A 87 -18.63 1.25 7.91
C ILE A 87 -19.73 1.21 8.98
N ASN A 88 -19.75 2.16 9.92
CA ASN A 88 -20.80 2.21 10.95
C ASN A 88 -22.17 2.48 10.34
N ASN A 89 -22.23 3.29 9.29
CA ASN A 89 -23.48 3.65 8.61
C ASN A 89 -23.95 2.62 7.57
N ALA A 90 -23.18 1.55 7.34
CA ALA A 90 -23.53 0.50 6.37
C ALA A 90 -24.80 -0.28 6.76
N ASP A 91 -25.11 -0.30 8.06
CA ASP A 91 -26.36 -0.86 8.60
C ASP A 91 -26.67 -0.26 9.96
N SER A 92 -27.95 0.01 10.24
CA SER A 92 -28.39 0.59 11.51
C SER A 92 -28.16 -0.28 12.74
N SER A 93 -27.92 -1.56 12.54
CA SER A 93 -27.57 -2.50 13.62
C SER A 93 -26.10 -2.46 14.02
N ILE A 94 -25.22 -1.87 13.21
CA ILE A 94 -23.78 -1.78 13.51
C ILE A 94 -23.57 -0.77 14.63
N LEU A 95 -22.97 -1.22 15.73
CA LEU A 95 -22.71 -0.42 16.92
C LEU A 95 -21.34 0.26 16.87
N SER A 96 -20.34 -0.44 16.40
CA SER A 96 -18.95 0.04 16.32
C SER A 96 -18.10 -0.81 15.40
N ASN A 97 -16.96 -0.26 14.96
CA ASN A 97 -15.94 -1.01 14.27
C ASN A 97 -14.54 -0.66 14.78
N ILE A 98 -13.62 -1.60 14.60
CA ILE A 98 -12.18 -1.41 14.76
C ILE A 98 -11.56 -1.71 13.40
N THR A 99 -11.04 -0.67 12.74
CA THR A 99 -10.49 -0.77 11.40
C THR A 99 -9.00 -0.47 11.39
N THR A 100 -8.21 -1.46 10.98
CA THR A 100 -6.77 -1.31 10.74
C THR A 100 -6.50 -1.02 9.27
N VAL A 101 -5.65 -0.05 9.02
CA VAL A 101 -5.29 0.42 7.68
C VAL A 101 -3.83 0.11 7.40
N LYS A 102 -3.55 -0.52 6.26
CA LYS A 102 -2.19 -0.69 5.72
C LYS A 102 -2.13 -0.15 4.31
N LEU A 103 -1.08 0.59 4.01
CA LEU A 103 -0.78 1.06 2.66
C LEU A 103 0.20 0.09 2.01
N PHE A 104 0.05 -0.16 0.71
CA PHE A 104 1.01 -0.97 -0.03
C PHE A 104 1.20 -0.49 -1.45
N LYS A 105 2.38 -0.77 -1.98
CA LYS A 105 2.77 -0.58 -3.37
C LYS A 105 3.43 -1.84 -3.90
N THR A 106 3.32 -2.05 -5.19
CA THR A 106 3.98 -3.16 -5.86
C THR A 106 5.23 -2.65 -6.57
N ILE A 107 6.36 -3.27 -6.28
CA ILE A 107 7.62 -3.04 -6.99
C ILE A 107 7.90 -4.30 -7.81
N THR A 108 8.13 -4.12 -9.12
CA THR A 108 8.55 -5.21 -10.01
C THR A 108 10.01 -4.99 -10.37
N PRO A 109 10.95 -5.70 -9.72
CA PRO A 109 12.37 -5.51 -9.99
C PRO A 109 12.74 -6.06 -11.36
N THR A 110 13.67 -5.37 -12.03
CA THR A 110 14.32 -5.88 -13.25
C THR A 110 15.39 -6.88 -12.83
N LEU A 111 15.26 -8.12 -13.28
CA LEU A 111 16.20 -9.17 -12.94
C LEU A 111 17.59 -8.89 -13.52
N ASN A 112 18.62 -9.31 -12.80
CA ASN A 112 20.04 -9.17 -13.17
C ASN A 112 20.50 -7.71 -13.42
N SER A 113 19.84 -6.74 -12.79
CA SER A 113 20.18 -5.32 -12.91
C SER A 113 20.30 -4.72 -11.51
N ALA A 114 21.40 -4.01 -11.26
CA ALA A 114 21.59 -3.21 -10.05
C ALA A 114 20.89 -1.86 -10.24
N LEU A 115 19.60 -1.82 -10.00
CA LEU A 115 18.77 -0.61 -10.11
C LEU A 115 18.32 -0.15 -8.73
N LYS A 116 18.29 1.15 -8.58
CA LYS A 116 17.72 1.81 -7.40
C LYS A 116 16.21 2.00 -7.60
N TYR A 117 15.42 1.49 -6.67
CA TYR A 117 13.98 1.67 -6.67
C TYR A 117 13.58 2.65 -5.55
N THR A 118 12.88 3.69 -5.91
CA THR A 118 12.32 4.65 -4.95
C THR A 118 10.81 4.52 -4.98
N SER A 119 10.20 4.34 -3.82
CA SER A 119 8.76 4.27 -3.63
C SER A 119 8.33 5.34 -2.61
N SER A 120 7.43 6.25 -3.02
CA SER A 120 6.91 7.29 -2.13
C SER A 120 5.44 7.04 -1.83
N PHE A 121 5.07 6.98 -0.56
CA PHE A 121 3.69 6.87 -0.12
C PHE A 121 3.03 8.24 0.07
N ASN A 122 3.81 9.32 -0.01
CA ASN A 122 3.36 10.70 0.20
C ASN A 122 2.59 10.90 1.51
N ASN A 123 2.90 10.08 2.50
CA ASN A 123 2.32 10.10 3.83
C ASN A 123 3.36 9.62 4.84
N ALA A 124 3.50 10.34 5.95
CA ALA A 124 4.42 9.94 7.01
C ALA A 124 4.10 8.54 7.54
N PHE A 125 5.12 7.76 7.84
CA PHE A 125 4.99 6.46 8.49
C PHE A 125 4.99 6.63 10.01
N TYR A 126 4.27 5.75 10.69
CA TYR A 126 4.28 5.72 12.14
C TYR A 126 5.64 5.28 12.66
N ASN A 127 6.30 6.15 13.40
CA ASN A 127 7.58 5.87 14.04
C ASN A 127 7.63 6.60 15.40
N PRO A 128 7.22 5.95 16.51
CA PRO A 128 7.09 6.61 17.81
C PRO A 128 8.41 7.10 18.38
N HIS A 129 9.51 6.41 18.10
CA HIS A 129 10.88 6.80 18.47
C HIS A 129 11.88 6.02 17.63
N SER A 130 13.09 6.57 17.49
CA SER A 130 14.16 5.90 16.74
C SER A 130 14.50 4.55 17.35
N GLY A 131 14.64 3.54 16.49
CA GLY A 131 15.01 2.18 16.88
C GLY A 131 13.92 1.36 17.57
N HIS A 132 12.64 1.79 17.55
CA HIS A 132 11.55 1.03 18.20
C HIS A 132 11.35 -0.36 17.58
N ASN A 133 11.82 -0.61 16.37
CA ASN A 133 11.76 -1.88 15.66
C ASN A 133 13.08 -2.67 15.70
N ALA A 134 14.05 -2.26 16.49
CA ALA A 134 15.41 -2.85 16.49
C ALA A 134 15.42 -4.36 16.77
N SER A 135 14.51 -4.84 17.60
CA SER A 135 14.40 -6.26 17.99
C SER A 135 13.61 -7.14 17.03
N GLY A 136 13.13 -6.58 15.92
CA GLY A 136 12.37 -7.30 14.90
C GLY A 136 10.91 -6.87 14.81
N GLY A 137 10.39 -6.93 13.61
CA GLY A 137 9.11 -6.31 13.26
C GLY A 137 9.27 -4.83 13.02
N GLY A 138 8.48 -4.25 12.18
CA GLY A 138 8.61 -2.86 11.80
C GLY A 138 7.29 -2.30 11.33
N VAL A 139 7.32 -1.04 10.95
CA VAL A 139 6.23 -0.36 10.28
C VAL A 139 6.12 -0.86 8.84
N ILE A 140 7.27 -1.23 8.26
CA ILE A 140 7.39 -1.71 6.89
C ILE A 140 7.51 -3.23 6.88
N SER A 141 6.84 -3.84 5.93
CA SER A 141 6.97 -5.27 5.64
C SER A 141 6.78 -5.52 4.15
N SER A 142 7.44 -6.53 3.62
CA SER A 142 7.21 -7.00 2.25
C SER A 142 6.48 -8.33 2.22
N THR A 143 6.00 -8.70 1.05
CA THR A 143 5.76 -10.10 0.69
C THR A 143 7.10 -10.82 0.55
N GLY A 144 7.08 -12.16 0.59
CA GLY A 144 8.28 -12.97 0.38
C GLY A 144 8.82 -12.81 -1.04
N PHE A 145 10.15 -12.86 -1.16
CA PHE A 145 10.86 -12.83 -2.43
C PHE A 145 12.11 -13.71 -2.39
N LYS A 146 12.62 -14.07 -3.55
CA LYS A 146 13.88 -14.81 -3.66
C LYS A 146 14.99 -13.90 -4.17
N ILE A 147 16.17 -14.05 -3.60
CA ILE A 147 17.37 -13.33 -4.04
C ILE A 147 18.03 -14.16 -5.14
N ASN A 148 18.31 -13.53 -6.28
CA ASN A 148 19.03 -14.19 -7.37
C ASN A 148 20.47 -14.52 -6.92
N ASN A 149 20.97 -15.70 -7.32
CA ASN A 149 22.27 -16.24 -6.90
C ASN A 149 22.41 -16.56 -5.40
N ASP A 150 21.33 -16.51 -4.61
CA ASP A 150 21.36 -17.11 -3.28
C ASP A 150 21.25 -18.63 -3.42
N SER A 151 22.27 -19.35 -2.94
CA SER A 151 22.30 -20.81 -2.92
C SER A 151 21.29 -21.41 -1.94
N SER A 152 20.77 -20.60 -1.01
CA SER A 152 19.70 -21.04 -0.12
C SER A 152 18.37 -21.04 -0.86
N THR A 153 17.48 -21.96 -0.47
CA THR A 153 16.10 -21.99 -0.97
C THR A 153 15.18 -21.08 -0.17
N ASN A 154 15.73 -20.25 0.73
CA ASN A 154 14.98 -19.42 1.65
C ASN A 154 14.17 -18.35 0.90
N GLU A 155 12.98 -18.09 1.43
CA GLU A 155 12.18 -16.93 1.08
C GLU A 155 12.59 -15.78 2.00
N HIS A 156 12.94 -14.64 1.40
CA HIS A 156 13.38 -13.45 2.11
C HIS A 156 12.26 -12.43 2.23
N PHE A 157 12.36 -11.59 3.24
CA PHE A 157 11.40 -10.52 3.55
C PHE A 157 12.15 -9.25 3.90
N LEU A 158 11.47 -8.12 3.76
CA LEU A 158 11.96 -6.81 4.22
C LEU A 158 11.23 -6.40 5.48
N ASP A 159 11.96 -5.77 6.38
CA ASP A 159 11.43 -4.94 7.46
C ASP A 159 12.31 -3.70 7.67
N ASP A 160 11.90 -2.81 8.55
CA ASP A 160 12.68 -1.64 8.97
C ASP A 160 13.17 -1.77 10.41
N ASP A 161 14.24 -1.04 10.73
CA ASP A 161 14.86 -1.04 12.07
C ASP A 161 14.33 0.10 12.98
N GLY A 162 13.43 0.94 12.48
CA GLY A 162 12.95 2.13 13.18
C GLY A 162 13.96 3.29 13.23
N ALA A 163 15.17 3.10 12.69
CA ALA A 163 16.23 4.10 12.64
C ALA A 163 16.52 4.63 11.23
N GLY A 164 15.78 4.16 10.24
CA GLY A 164 15.89 4.61 8.84
C GLY A 164 16.51 3.59 7.90
N ASN A 165 16.83 2.38 8.35
CA ASN A 165 17.35 1.34 7.48
C ASN A 165 16.30 0.28 7.17
N LEU A 166 16.32 -0.24 5.94
CA LEU A 166 15.66 -1.47 5.56
C LEU A 166 16.58 -2.65 5.73
N ARG A 167 16.05 -3.73 6.28
CA ARG A 167 16.76 -4.98 6.52
C ARG A 167 16.14 -6.09 5.70
N VAL A 168 16.97 -7.08 5.33
CA VAL A 168 16.52 -8.33 4.71
C VAL A 168 16.68 -9.46 5.71
N TYR A 169 15.66 -10.28 5.86
CA TYR A 169 15.68 -11.47 6.70
C TYR A 169 14.95 -12.64 6.04
N TYR A 170 15.24 -13.84 6.51
CA TYR A 170 14.42 -15.03 6.27
C TYR A 170 13.95 -15.61 7.61
N LEU A 171 13.00 -16.53 7.56
CA LEU A 171 12.48 -17.19 8.75
C LEU A 171 13.12 -18.57 8.92
N SER A 172 13.69 -18.81 10.13
CA SER A 172 14.07 -20.14 10.59
C SER A 172 13.08 -20.54 11.70
N GLY A 173 12.07 -21.30 11.33
CA GLY A 173 10.88 -21.48 12.18
C GLY A 173 10.15 -20.15 12.36
N THR A 174 10.08 -19.65 13.60
CA THR A 174 9.48 -18.35 13.95
C THR A 174 10.51 -17.24 14.12
N THR A 175 11.81 -17.56 14.04
CA THR A 175 12.90 -16.61 14.30
C THR A 175 13.33 -15.92 13.01
N ARG A 176 13.51 -14.60 13.06
CA ARG A 176 14.06 -13.81 11.96
C ARG A 176 15.57 -13.90 11.95
N ILE A 177 16.13 -14.33 10.84
CA ILE A 177 17.57 -14.36 10.58
C ILE A 177 17.90 -13.27 9.58
N TYR A 178 18.56 -12.21 10.02
CA TYR A 178 18.89 -11.08 9.17
C TYR A 178 20.11 -11.39 8.31
N THR A 179 19.97 -11.25 7.00
CA THR A 179 21.05 -11.40 6.01
C THR A 179 21.64 -10.06 5.60
N SER A 180 20.89 -8.98 5.76
CA SER A 180 21.38 -7.61 5.57
C SER A 180 20.69 -6.68 6.55
N SER A 181 21.47 -5.82 7.21
CA SER A 181 20.96 -4.77 8.11
C SER A 181 20.81 -3.40 7.45
N SER A 182 21.29 -3.25 6.21
CA SER A 182 21.31 -1.98 5.46
C SER A 182 21.12 -2.25 3.97
N PHE A 183 19.98 -2.86 3.63
CA PHE A 183 19.63 -3.15 2.24
C PHE A 183 19.06 -1.92 1.51
N GLY A 184 18.48 -1.01 2.24
CA GLY A 184 17.88 0.21 1.73
C GLY A 184 17.63 1.22 2.84
N THR A 185 16.91 2.29 2.52
CA THR A 185 16.60 3.36 3.48
C THR A 185 15.12 3.67 3.55
N VAL A 186 14.69 4.17 4.70
CA VAL A 186 13.34 4.62 4.99
C VAL A 186 13.37 6.04 5.52
N ASN A 187 12.59 6.92 4.92
CA ASN A 187 12.31 8.23 5.48
C ASN A 187 10.89 8.23 6.04
N TYR A 188 10.76 8.14 7.36
CA TYR A 188 9.45 8.06 8.03
C TYR A 188 8.64 9.35 7.89
N SER A 189 9.28 10.51 7.83
CA SER A 189 8.60 11.81 7.74
C SER A 189 7.95 12.03 6.37
N THR A 190 8.58 11.56 5.31
CA THR A 190 8.07 11.71 3.94
C THR A 190 7.33 10.47 3.44
N GLY A 191 7.47 9.34 4.12
CA GLY A 191 6.95 8.05 3.65
C GLY A 191 7.65 7.54 2.40
N GLN A 192 8.96 7.78 2.29
CA GLN A 192 9.76 7.33 1.16
C GLN A 192 10.61 6.13 1.54
N ILE A 193 10.63 5.15 0.64
CA ILE A 193 11.44 3.93 0.73
C ILE A 193 12.36 3.90 -0.48
N VAL A 194 13.62 3.56 -0.23
CA VAL A 194 14.65 3.40 -1.27
C VAL A 194 15.30 2.03 -1.10
N LEU A 195 15.30 1.25 -2.18
CA LEU A 195 15.90 -0.08 -2.32
C LEU A 195 17.07 -0.05 -3.27
#